data_3d015542ca7d90c88762afa7d5d6c64c
#
_entry.id   3d015542ca7d90c88762afa7d5d6c64c
#
_cell.length_a   1.000
_cell.length_b   1.000
_cell.length_c   1.000
_cell.angle_alpha   90.00
_cell.angle_beta   90.00
_cell.angle_gamma   90.00
#
_symmetry.space_group_name_H-M   'P 1'
#
loop_
_entity.id
_entity.type
_entity.pdbx_description
1 polymer ?
#
loop_
_entity_poly.entity_id
_entity_poly.type
_entity_poly.pdbx_seq_one_letter_code
_entity_poly.pdbx_strand_id
1 'polypeptide(L)'
;LEQRFAGITDALKQQEFKGKPRDQLVITPLGEGPQRLVVLGLGESDGIDAERLRGAAARAAKAAIGCEGSLGLQLPWAGTDATEAARICAEAVRLCLYKDQRFRKEPDPRRIPEALELIELDPAAAAGFTAVNATCAGVELARELVAAPPNVVTPAALADTAAGIAK
;
A
#
# COMPACT_ATOMS: atom_id res chain seq x y z
N LEU A 1 -19.00 10.29 -0.88
CA LEU A 1 -17.90 10.81 -1.71
C LEU A 1 -18.24 12.19 -2.28
N GLU A 2 -19.41 12.37 -2.91
CA GLU A 2 -19.82 13.65 -3.50
C GLU A 2 -19.86 14.81 -2.48
N GLN A 3 -20.28 14.55 -1.25
CA GLN A 3 -20.27 15.55 -0.18
C GLN A 3 -18.88 16.01 0.23
N ARG A 4 -17.85 15.17 0.02
CA ARG A 4 -16.44 15.50 0.32
C ARG A 4 -15.69 16.02 -0.89
N PHE A 5 -16.06 15.59 -2.09
CA PHE A 5 -15.35 15.88 -3.33
C PHE A 5 -16.37 16.22 -4.42
N ALA A 6 -16.81 17.48 -4.45
CA ALA A 6 -17.77 17.95 -5.44
C ALA A 6 -17.28 17.66 -6.88
N GLY A 7 -18.18 17.17 -7.73
CA GLY A 7 -17.90 16.84 -9.13
C GLY A 7 -17.23 15.49 -9.38
N ILE A 8 -17.00 14.66 -8.34
CA ILE A 8 -16.41 13.33 -8.54
C ILE A 8 -17.31 12.43 -9.39
N THR A 9 -18.62 12.52 -9.20
CA THR A 9 -19.59 11.73 -9.97
C THR A 9 -19.54 12.07 -11.45
N ASP A 10 -19.39 13.36 -11.79
CA ASP A 10 -19.28 13.80 -13.17
C ASP A 10 -17.95 13.38 -13.79
N ALA A 11 -16.84 13.46 -13.03
CA ALA A 11 -15.55 12.97 -13.49
C ALA A 11 -15.59 11.46 -13.79
N LEU A 12 -16.24 10.66 -12.92
CA LEU A 12 -16.41 9.23 -13.14
C LEU A 12 -17.23 8.92 -14.40
N LYS A 13 -18.30 9.70 -14.65
CA LYS A 13 -19.12 9.55 -15.87
C LYS A 13 -18.34 9.93 -17.12
N GLN A 14 -17.64 11.08 -17.11
CA GLN A 14 -16.85 11.56 -18.25
C GLN A 14 -15.74 10.58 -18.65
N GLN A 15 -15.14 9.92 -17.67
CA GLN A 15 -14.09 8.92 -17.88
C GLN A 15 -14.64 7.50 -18.11
N GLU A 16 -15.97 7.35 -18.23
CA GLU A 16 -16.62 6.05 -18.39
C GLU A 16 -16.19 5.00 -17.35
N PHE A 17 -15.89 5.45 -16.13
CA PHE A 17 -15.43 4.59 -15.05
C PHE A 17 -16.54 3.61 -14.67
N LYS A 18 -16.30 2.31 -14.84
CA LYS A 18 -17.27 1.23 -14.59
C LYS A 18 -17.03 0.47 -13.30
N GLY A 19 -15.97 0.79 -12.58
CA GLY A 19 -15.60 0.11 -11.33
C GLY A 19 -15.12 -1.32 -11.52
N LYS A 20 -14.81 -1.76 -12.74
CA LYS A 20 -14.28 -3.10 -12.99
C LYS A 20 -12.96 -3.33 -12.24
N PRO A 21 -12.61 -4.60 -11.93
CA PRO A 21 -11.30 -4.90 -11.40
C PRO A 21 -10.20 -4.27 -12.26
N ARG A 22 -9.26 -3.55 -11.62
CA ARG A 22 -8.17 -2.78 -12.25
C ARG A 22 -8.54 -1.42 -12.85
N ASP A 23 -9.81 -1.04 -12.97
CA ASP A 23 -10.15 0.35 -13.30
C ASP A 23 -9.53 1.28 -12.26
N GLN A 24 -8.96 2.38 -12.72
CA GLN A 24 -8.36 3.39 -11.86
C GLN A 24 -8.57 4.76 -12.47
N LEU A 25 -9.09 5.69 -11.67
CA LEU A 25 -9.18 7.10 -12.01
C LEU A 25 -8.36 7.90 -11.02
N VAL A 26 -7.46 8.73 -11.52
CA VAL A 26 -6.65 9.64 -10.71
C VAL A 26 -7.13 11.06 -10.96
N ILE A 27 -7.50 11.75 -9.90
CA ILE A 27 -7.99 13.13 -9.92
C ILE A 27 -7.02 13.97 -9.07
N THR A 28 -6.63 15.11 -9.57
CA THR A 28 -5.92 16.14 -8.82
C THR A 28 -6.92 17.22 -8.46
N PRO A 29 -7.45 17.26 -7.22
CA PRO A 29 -8.38 18.28 -6.79
C PRO A 29 -7.73 19.68 -6.84
N LEU A 30 -8.53 20.69 -7.14
CA LEU A 30 -8.11 22.09 -7.05
C LEU A 30 -8.54 22.67 -5.70
N GLY A 31 -7.63 23.40 -5.05
CA GLY A 31 -7.90 24.04 -3.74
C GLY A 31 -7.42 23.21 -2.56
N GLU A 32 -8.04 23.44 -1.39
CA GLU A 32 -7.71 22.71 -0.15
C GLU A 32 -8.21 21.27 -0.21
N GLY A 33 -7.36 20.32 0.18
CA GLY A 33 -7.72 18.91 0.21
C GLY A 33 -6.53 18.00 -0.09
N PRO A 34 -6.80 16.73 -0.46
CA PRO A 34 -5.72 15.80 -0.76
C PRO A 34 -4.99 16.21 -2.05
N GLN A 35 -3.69 16.03 -2.09
CA GLN A 35 -2.88 16.28 -3.30
C GLN A 35 -3.35 15.42 -4.48
N ARG A 36 -3.91 14.25 -4.19
CA ARG A 36 -4.38 13.29 -5.19
C ARG A 36 -5.53 12.46 -4.64
N LEU A 37 -6.56 12.32 -5.42
CA LEU A 37 -7.67 11.41 -5.15
C LEU A 37 -7.62 10.27 -6.16
N VAL A 38 -7.64 9.05 -5.68
CA VAL A 38 -7.59 7.84 -6.52
C VAL A 38 -8.84 7.03 -6.29
N VAL A 39 -9.62 6.82 -7.34
CA VAL A 39 -10.77 5.93 -7.33
C VAL A 39 -10.37 4.61 -7.97
N LEU A 40 -10.58 3.53 -7.26
CA LEU A 40 -10.21 2.18 -7.68
C LEU A 40 -11.44 1.33 -7.95
N GLY A 41 -11.51 0.69 -9.10
CA GLY A 41 -12.47 -0.35 -9.37
C GLY A 41 -12.11 -1.63 -8.62
N LEU A 42 -13.09 -2.18 -7.90
CA LEU A 42 -12.95 -3.43 -7.15
C LEU A 42 -13.77 -4.58 -7.76
N GLY A 43 -14.59 -4.27 -8.76
CA GLY A 43 -15.55 -5.22 -9.35
C GLY A 43 -16.84 -5.33 -8.55
N GLU A 44 -17.49 -6.47 -8.61
CA GLU A 44 -18.76 -6.73 -7.92
C GLU A 44 -18.58 -6.80 -6.41
N SER A 45 -19.57 -6.29 -5.66
CA SER A 45 -19.49 -6.13 -4.19
C SER A 45 -19.46 -7.45 -3.42
N ASP A 46 -20.03 -8.52 -3.99
CA ASP A 46 -20.06 -9.85 -3.39
C ASP A 46 -18.74 -10.63 -3.52
N GLY A 47 -17.80 -10.08 -4.27
CA GLY A 47 -16.49 -10.69 -4.49
C GLY A 47 -15.33 -9.96 -3.80
N ILE A 48 -15.59 -9.14 -2.77
CA ILE A 48 -14.53 -8.46 -2.03
C ILE A 48 -13.91 -9.45 -1.03
N ASP A 49 -12.69 -9.85 -1.33
CA ASP A 49 -11.89 -10.77 -0.52
C ASP A 49 -10.54 -10.15 -0.14
N ALA A 50 -9.74 -10.90 0.63
CA ALA A 50 -8.40 -10.48 1.06
C ALA A 50 -7.47 -10.13 -0.12
N GLU A 51 -7.58 -10.85 -1.23
CA GLU A 51 -6.76 -10.61 -2.43
C GLU A 51 -7.13 -9.29 -3.10
N ARG A 52 -8.42 -8.99 -3.22
CA ARG A 52 -8.91 -7.71 -3.78
C ARG A 52 -8.54 -6.54 -2.89
N LEU A 53 -8.64 -6.68 -1.55
CA LEU A 53 -8.19 -5.65 -0.60
C LEU A 53 -6.68 -5.40 -0.73
N ARG A 54 -5.88 -6.46 -0.76
CA ARG A 54 -4.42 -6.38 -0.97
C ARG A 54 -4.07 -5.69 -2.28
N GLY A 55 -4.73 -6.09 -3.37
CA GLY A 55 -4.53 -5.49 -4.68
C GLY A 55 -4.93 -4.02 -4.75
N ALA A 56 -6.03 -3.64 -4.10
CA ALA A 56 -6.47 -2.25 -4.00
C ALA A 56 -5.48 -1.38 -3.23
N ALA A 57 -5.06 -1.84 -2.05
CA ALA A 57 -4.08 -1.15 -1.21
C ALA A 57 -2.73 -0.95 -1.94
N ALA A 58 -2.25 -1.97 -2.64
CA ALA A 58 -1.03 -1.89 -3.44
C ALA A 58 -1.17 -0.89 -4.62
N ARG A 59 -2.32 -0.85 -5.30
CA ARG A 59 -2.57 0.13 -6.37
C ARG A 59 -2.65 1.55 -5.83
N ALA A 60 -3.32 1.75 -4.69
CA ALA A 60 -3.37 3.05 -4.03
C ALA A 60 -1.97 3.53 -3.64
N ALA A 61 -1.15 2.65 -3.04
CA ALA A 61 0.23 2.95 -2.69
C ALA A 61 1.06 3.37 -3.92
N LYS A 62 0.96 2.63 -5.03
CA LYS A 62 1.64 3.00 -6.29
C LYS A 62 1.18 4.35 -6.84
N ALA A 63 -0.12 4.61 -6.79
CA ALA A 63 -0.69 5.88 -7.24
C ALA A 63 -0.30 7.06 -6.35
N ALA A 64 0.06 6.82 -5.09
CA ALA A 64 0.50 7.83 -4.14
C ALA A 64 2.00 8.16 -4.25
N ILE A 65 2.77 7.42 -5.06
CA ILE A 65 4.19 7.75 -5.30
C ILE A 65 4.28 9.14 -5.93
N GLY A 66 5.13 9.99 -5.37
CA GLY A 66 5.28 11.39 -5.74
C GLY A 66 4.46 12.36 -4.88
N CYS A 67 3.59 11.86 -3.99
CA CYS A 67 2.89 12.67 -2.99
C CYS A 67 3.62 12.64 -1.65
N GLU A 68 3.44 13.69 -0.87
CA GLU A 68 3.91 13.81 0.50
C GLU A 68 2.77 13.58 1.51
N GLY A 69 3.13 13.36 2.78
CA GLY A 69 2.20 13.21 3.88
C GLY A 69 1.62 11.80 4.00
N SER A 70 0.32 11.67 4.23
CA SER A 70 -0.33 10.39 4.49
C SER A 70 -1.08 9.85 3.27
N LEU A 71 -1.16 8.52 3.19
CA LEU A 71 -2.04 7.79 2.29
C LEU A 71 -3.30 7.39 3.06
N GLY A 72 -4.42 8.05 2.76
CA GLY A 72 -5.74 7.64 3.26
C GLY A 72 -6.34 6.54 2.39
N LEU A 73 -6.74 5.42 2.99
CA LEU A 73 -7.47 4.34 2.33
C LEU A 73 -8.88 4.22 2.91
N GLN A 74 -9.88 4.38 2.04
CA GLN A 74 -11.26 4.05 2.33
C GLN A 74 -11.69 2.91 1.40
N LEU A 75 -11.92 1.73 1.97
CA LEU A 75 -12.30 0.53 1.26
C LEU A 75 -13.62 -0.03 1.81
N PRO A 76 -14.32 -0.92 1.10
CA PRO A 76 -15.53 -1.55 1.61
C PRO A 76 -15.15 -2.62 2.64
N TRP A 77 -15.12 -2.23 3.92
CA TRP A 77 -14.75 -3.10 5.04
C TRP A 77 -15.83 -4.11 5.43
N ALA A 78 -17.07 -3.91 4.97
CA ALA A 78 -18.20 -4.78 5.31
C ALA A 78 -17.94 -6.24 4.93
N GLY A 79 -18.17 -7.14 5.89
CA GLY A 79 -17.98 -8.58 5.69
C GLY A 79 -16.54 -9.08 5.86
N THR A 80 -15.59 -8.19 6.16
CA THR A 80 -14.19 -8.54 6.43
C THR A 80 -13.89 -8.32 7.91
N ASP A 81 -13.10 -9.21 8.51
CA ASP A 81 -12.55 -8.94 9.84
C ASP A 81 -11.66 -7.70 9.79
N ALA A 82 -11.96 -6.72 10.67
CA ALA A 82 -11.32 -5.42 10.64
C ALA A 82 -9.81 -5.49 10.94
N THR A 83 -9.40 -6.39 11.83
CA THR A 83 -8.00 -6.60 12.20
C THR A 83 -7.22 -7.21 11.02
N GLU A 84 -7.82 -8.18 10.36
CA GLU A 84 -7.23 -8.82 9.18
C GLU A 84 -7.18 -7.83 7.99
N ALA A 85 -8.22 -7.02 7.77
CA ALA A 85 -8.23 -5.99 6.74
C ALA A 85 -7.11 -4.95 6.98
N ALA A 86 -6.93 -4.49 8.22
CA ALA A 86 -5.86 -3.58 8.60
C ALA A 86 -4.48 -4.18 8.30
N ARG A 87 -4.27 -5.44 8.71
CA ARG A 87 -3.03 -6.18 8.46
C ARG A 87 -2.73 -6.28 6.96
N ILE A 88 -3.69 -6.76 6.17
CA ILE A 88 -3.54 -6.94 4.72
C ILE A 88 -3.20 -5.62 4.02
N CYS A 89 -3.90 -4.54 4.34
CA CYS A 89 -3.66 -3.24 3.72
C CYS A 89 -2.29 -2.67 4.09
N ALA A 90 -1.91 -2.75 5.36
CA ALA A 90 -0.62 -2.25 5.82
C ALA A 90 0.56 -3.03 5.22
N GLU A 91 0.48 -4.37 5.17
CA GLU A 91 1.47 -5.20 4.49
C GLU A 91 1.58 -4.84 3.01
N ALA A 92 0.45 -4.72 2.30
CA ALA A 92 0.42 -4.42 0.88
C ALA A 92 1.04 -3.05 0.58
N VAL A 93 0.70 -2.02 1.35
CA VAL A 93 1.25 -0.67 1.18
C VAL A 93 2.76 -0.68 1.45
N ARG A 94 3.19 -1.21 2.59
CA ARG A 94 4.60 -1.23 2.99
C ARG A 94 5.46 -1.98 1.96
N LEU A 95 5.06 -3.20 1.60
CA LEU A 95 5.82 -4.01 0.65
C LEU A 95 5.80 -3.46 -0.78
N CYS A 96 4.76 -2.69 -1.14
CA CYS A 96 4.66 -2.01 -2.43
C CYS A 96 5.57 -0.78 -2.49
N LEU A 97 5.71 -0.04 -1.40
CA LEU A 97 6.53 1.16 -1.31
C LEU A 97 7.99 0.87 -0.96
N TYR A 98 8.31 -0.36 -0.56
CA TYR A 98 9.68 -0.76 -0.24
C TYR A 98 10.64 -0.51 -1.40
N LYS A 99 11.80 0.07 -1.08
CA LYS A 99 12.87 0.36 -2.03
C LYS A 99 14.22 -0.08 -1.44
N ASP A 100 14.91 -0.98 -2.12
CA ASP A 100 16.31 -1.24 -1.81
C ASP A 100 17.19 -0.18 -2.48
N GLN A 101 17.88 0.61 -1.68
CA GLN A 101 18.75 1.69 -2.15
C GLN A 101 20.24 1.42 -1.89
N ARG A 102 20.59 0.31 -1.25
CA ARG A 102 21.93 0.02 -0.75
C ARG A 102 23.02 0.02 -1.83
N PHE A 103 22.67 -0.40 -3.04
CA PHE A 103 23.61 -0.53 -4.16
C PHE A 103 23.35 0.46 -5.30
N ARG A 104 22.60 1.54 -5.01
CA ARG A 104 22.37 2.60 -5.98
C ARG A 104 23.43 3.69 -5.86
N LYS A 105 23.90 4.18 -7.01
CA LYS A 105 24.83 5.32 -7.06
C LYS A 105 24.15 6.60 -6.57
N GLU A 106 22.89 6.78 -6.91
CA GLU A 106 22.08 7.92 -6.49
C GLU A 106 20.80 7.41 -5.83
N PRO A 107 20.36 8.02 -4.71
CA PRO A 107 19.09 7.70 -4.08
C PRO A 107 17.92 7.89 -5.05
N ASP A 108 16.90 7.07 -4.93
CA ASP A 108 15.66 7.25 -5.68
C ASP A 108 14.95 8.52 -5.19
N PRO A 109 14.81 9.55 -6.03
CA PRO A 109 14.26 10.85 -5.61
C PRO A 109 12.74 10.82 -5.42
N ARG A 110 12.07 9.72 -5.77
CA ARG A 110 10.62 9.62 -5.65
C ARG A 110 10.19 9.66 -4.20
N ARG A 111 9.32 10.61 -3.88
CA ARG A 111 8.67 10.71 -2.57
C ARG A 111 7.66 9.58 -2.42
N ILE A 112 7.47 9.13 -1.21
CA ILE A 112 6.48 8.11 -0.84
C ILE A 112 5.71 8.62 0.38
N PRO A 113 4.44 8.21 0.57
CA PRO A 113 3.70 8.53 1.79
C PRO A 113 4.46 8.07 3.04
N GLU A 114 4.42 8.89 4.07
CA GLU A 114 5.09 8.64 5.36
C GLU A 114 4.19 7.88 6.34
N ALA A 115 2.87 7.97 6.14
CA ALA A 115 1.88 7.34 7.00
C ALA A 115 0.75 6.70 6.18
N LEU A 116 0.12 5.68 6.76
CA LEU A 116 -1.09 5.04 6.25
C LEU A 116 -2.24 5.28 7.23
N GLU A 117 -3.36 5.78 6.72
CA GLU A 117 -4.59 5.98 7.46
C GLU A 117 -5.69 5.11 6.85
N LEU A 118 -6.29 4.22 7.65
CA LEU A 118 -7.43 3.40 7.24
C LEU A 118 -8.72 4.11 7.68
N ILE A 119 -9.42 4.70 6.71
CA ILE A 119 -10.56 5.57 6.93
C ILE A 119 -11.81 4.70 7.16
N GLU A 120 -12.60 5.04 8.21
CA GLU A 120 -13.84 4.34 8.58
C GLU A 120 -13.63 2.86 8.97
N LEU A 121 -12.43 2.46 9.33
CA LEU A 121 -12.17 1.18 9.94
C LEU A 121 -12.21 1.31 11.47
N ASP A 122 -12.72 0.28 12.15
CA ASP A 122 -12.77 0.26 13.62
C ASP A 122 -11.36 0.47 14.21
N PRO A 123 -11.16 1.44 15.13
CA PRO A 123 -9.88 1.67 15.77
C PRO A 123 -9.28 0.43 16.47
N ALA A 124 -10.13 -0.49 16.93
CA ALA A 124 -9.67 -1.77 17.49
C ALA A 124 -8.88 -2.62 16.50
N ALA A 125 -9.08 -2.40 15.20
CA ALA A 125 -8.32 -3.05 14.13
C ALA A 125 -6.82 -2.73 14.15
N ALA A 126 -6.37 -1.72 14.91
CA ALA A 126 -4.96 -1.41 15.08
C ALA A 126 -4.14 -2.60 15.64
N ALA A 127 -4.79 -3.55 16.31
CA ALA A 127 -4.15 -4.81 16.72
C ALA A 127 -3.55 -5.58 15.52
N GLY A 128 -4.13 -5.44 14.32
CA GLY A 128 -3.62 -6.05 13.10
C GLY A 128 -2.22 -5.56 12.69
N PHE A 129 -1.82 -4.36 13.10
CA PHE A 129 -0.49 -3.82 12.78
C PHE A 129 0.66 -4.50 13.55
N THR A 130 0.38 -5.20 14.63
CA THR A 130 1.42 -5.84 15.46
C THR A 130 2.23 -6.85 14.66
N ALA A 131 1.57 -7.67 13.83
CA ALA A 131 2.23 -8.68 13.01
C ALA A 131 2.89 -8.12 11.74
N VAL A 132 2.46 -6.95 11.26
CA VAL A 132 2.93 -6.35 10.00
C VAL A 132 4.43 -6.13 9.99
N ASN A 133 4.97 -5.63 11.12
CA ASN A 133 6.40 -5.33 11.22
C ASN A 133 7.27 -6.58 11.04
N ALA A 134 6.93 -7.69 11.69
CA ALA A 134 7.68 -8.93 11.59
C ALA A 134 7.57 -9.54 10.18
N THR A 135 6.34 -9.63 9.64
CA THR A 135 6.10 -10.17 8.30
C THR A 135 6.83 -9.36 7.22
N CYS A 136 6.67 -8.04 7.25
CA CYS A 136 7.29 -7.18 6.25
C CYS A 136 8.82 -7.17 6.38
N ALA A 137 9.37 -7.13 7.59
CA ALA A 137 10.81 -7.19 7.78
C ALA A 137 11.41 -8.49 7.23
N GLY A 138 10.74 -9.62 7.39
CA GLY A 138 11.18 -10.89 6.80
C GLY A 138 11.18 -10.86 5.27
N VAL A 139 10.14 -10.30 4.65
CA VAL A 139 10.07 -10.16 3.18
C VAL A 139 11.09 -9.15 2.67
N GLU A 140 11.28 -8.03 3.36
CA GLU A 140 12.28 -7.02 3.02
C GLU A 140 13.68 -7.61 3.09
N LEU A 141 14.02 -8.34 4.16
CA LEU A 141 15.30 -9.03 4.29
C LEU A 141 15.53 -10.03 3.16
N ALA A 142 14.52 -10.84 2.82
CA ALA A 142 14.64 -11.77 1.69
C ALA A 142 14.90 -11.03 0.37
N ARG A 143 14.20 -9.93 0.10
CA ARG A 143 14.43 -9.08 -1.07
C ARG A 143 15.85 -8.49 -1.07
N GLU A 144 16.32 -8.08 0.09
CA GLU A 144 17.68 -7.54 0.27
C GLU A 144 18.77 -8.56 -0.04
N LEU A 145 18.60 -9.78 0.45
CA LEU A 145 19.54 -10.86 0.18
C LEU A 145 19.56 -11.25 -1.31
N VAL A 146 18.38 -11.30 -1.95
CA VAL A 146 18.29 -11.62 -3.39
C VAL A 146 18.84 -10.51 -4.27
N ALA A 147 18.65 -9.24 -3.90
CA ALA A 147 19.09 -8.09 -4.69
C ALA A 147 20.58 -7.77 -4.51
N ALA A 148 21.21 -8.25 -3.45
CA ALA A 148 22.61 -7.96 -3.17
C ALA A 148 23.55 -8.71 -4.12
N PRO A 149 24.67 -8.10 -4.53
CA PRO A 149 25.63 -8.72 -5.42
C PRO A 149 26.36 -9.89 -4.74
N PRO A 150 26.87 -10.88 -5.53
CA PRO A 150 27.43 -12.14 -4.99
C PRO A 150 28.68 -11.95 -4.11
N ASN A 151 29.39 -10.86 -4.27
CA ASN A 151 30.53 -10.53 -3.40
C ASN A 151 30.10 -10.00 -2.01
N VAL A 152 28.81 -9.70 -1.82
CA VAL A 152 28.22 -9.30 -0.53
C VAL A 152 27.48 -10.49 0.10
N VAL A 153 26.67 -11.22 -0.67
CA VAL A 153 25.92 -12.40 -0.19
C VAL A 153 26.79 -13.64 -0.36
N THR A 154 27.72 -13.81 0.55
CA THR A 154 28.53 -15.02 0.68
C THR A 154 27.87 -16.03 1.60
N PRO A 155 28.30 -17.32 1.60
CA PRO A 155 27.82 -18.30 2.57
C PRO A 155 28.00 -17.86 4.04
N ALA A 156 29.09 -17.17 4.36
CA ALA A 156 29.32 -16.62 5.70
C ALA A 156 28.31 -15.52 6.03
N ALA A 157 28.06 -14.59 5.11
CA ALA A 157 27.06 -13.53 5.31
C ALA A 157 25.63 -14.08 5.52
N LEU A 158 25.27 -15.17 4.83
CA LEU A 158 23.99 -15.85 5.04
C LEU A 158 23.93 -16.51 6.43
N ALA A 159 25.01 -17.14 6.89
CA ALA A 159 25.08 -17.71 8.23
C ALA A 159 24.96 -16.64 9.32
N ASP A 160 25.64 -15.50 9.16
CA ASP A 160 25.56 -14.36 10.07
C ASP A 160 24.13 -13.76 10.11
N THR A 161 23.49 -13.65 8.96
CA THR A 161 22.10 -13.21 8.87
C THR A 161 21.18 -14.17 9.61
N ALA A 162 21.31 -15.47 9.42
CA ALA A 162 20.52 -16.47 10.12
C ALA A 162 20.73 -16.40 11.66
N ALA A 163 21.99 -16.24 12.10
CA ALA A 163 22.29 -16.04 13.52
C ALA A 163 21.71 -14.74 14.08
N GLY A 164 21.56 -13.70 13.26
CA GLY A 164 20.89 -12.46 13.63
C GLY A 164 19.39 -12.59 13.83
N ILE A 165 18.72 -13.42 13.03
CA ILE A 165 17.28 -13.71 13.16
C ILE A 165 16.98 -14.54 14.42
N ALA A 166 17.90 -15.40 14.83
CA ALA A 166 17.72 -16.30 15.96
C ALA A 166 17.85 -15.62 17.36
N LYS A 167 18.22 -14.35 17.42
CA LYS A 167 18.35 -13.55 18.65
C LYS A 167 17.06 -12.79 18.96
#